data_a0d0644c38407514d2402004e242b595
#
_entry.id   a0d0644c38407514d2402004e242b595
#
_cell.length_a   1.000
_cell.length_b   1.000
_cell.length_c   1.000
_cell.angle_alpha   90.00
_cell.angle_beta   90.00
_cell.angle_gamma   90.00
#
_symmetry.space_group_name_H-M   'P 1'
#
loop_
_entity.id
_entity.type
_entity.pdbx_description
1 polymer ?
#
loop_
_entity_poly.entity_id
_entity_poly.type
_entity_poly.pdbx_seq_one_letter_code
_entity_poly.pdbx_strand_id
1 'polypeptide(L)'
;MNMVNKMIDIINKIYEDHKDIKYAWRDKNGEIHNHISEGYVQKFRMQEPEEVLENNCGNCWETVELTRHLLKQNKIPCKTYFFVIPMHKFYCHSIAVAEYNNKFYWIENSFRQLKGVREYNTLDELFNHLLDNFHYVVNSDNVKYNTIKIYEYKKPPKHIGCVKFYYYCFRSENITNPYIPNYIKSIEDKNQK
;
A
#
# COMPACT_ATOMS: atom_id res chain seq x y z
N MET A 1 -28.32 -5.27 15.23
CA MET A 1 -27.23 -4.69 14.42
C MET A 1 -27.15 -5.46 13.13
N ASN A 2 -27.25 -4.81 11.97
CA ASN A 2 -27.26 -5.45 10.67
C ASN A 2 -25.85 -6.08 10.41
N MET A 3 -25.79 -7.23 9.75
CA MET A 3 -24.54 -7.95 9.44
C MET A 3 -23.54 -7.08 8.65
N VAL A 4 -24.05 -6.20 7.78
CA VAL A 4 -23.25 -5.21 7.03
C VAL A 4 -22.50 -4.29 7.96
N ASN A 5 -23.17 -3.66 8.93
CA ASN A 5 -22.56 -2.75 9.89
C ASN A 5 -21.49 -3.48 10.71
N LYS A 6 -21.74 -4.72 11.12
CA LYS A 6 -20.76 -5.51 11.89
C LYS A 6 -19.43 -5.72 11.13
N MET A 7 -19.48 -5.96 9.81
CA MET A 7 -18.26 -6.16 9.03
C MET A 7 -17.50 -4.87 8.81
N ILE A 8 -18.18 -3.76 8.58
CA ILE A 8 -17.57 -2.42 8.49
C ILE A 8 -16.90 -2.06 9.82
N ASP A 9 -17.56 -2.36 10.95
CA ASP A 9 -16.98 -2.17 12.28
C ASP A 9 -15.69 -2.99 12.47
N ILE A 10 -15.64 -4.25 11.94
CA ILE A 10 -14.43 -5.06 11.99
C ILE A 10 -13.31 -4.44 11.15
N ILE A 11 -13.61 -3.95 9.93
CA ILE A 11 -12.61 -3.29 9.07
C ILE A 11 -12.05 -2.04 9.77
N ASN A 12 -12.91 -1.21 10.34
CA ASN A 12 -12.50 -0.03 11.10
C ASN A 12 -11.67 -0.42 12.33
N LYS A 13 -12.09 -1.46 13.06
CA LYS A 13 -11.35 -1.96 14.22
C LYS A 13 -9.95 -2.46 13.84
N ILE A 14 -9.81 -3.17 12.71
CA ILE A 14 -8.50 -3.60 12.20
C ILE A 14 -7.59 -2.37 12.01
N TYR A 15 -8.10 -1.28 11.44
CA TYR A 15 -7.32 -0.04 11.31
C TYR A 15 -6.98 0.56 12.68
N GLU A 16 -7.97 0.75 13.55
CA GLU A 16 -7.80 1.38 14.87
C GLU A 16 -6.79 0.65 15.75
N ASP A 17 -6.83 -0.69 15.73
CA ASP A 17 -5.92 -1.52 16.54
C ASP A 17 -4.44 -1.42 16.06
N HIS A 18 -4.17 -0.92 14.82
CA HIS A 18 -2.82 -0.93 14.20
C HIS A 18 -2.38 0.41 13.60
N LYS A 19 -3.19 1.47 13.74
CA LYS A 19 -2.90 2.81 13.17
C LYS A 19 -1.62 3.46 13.71
N ASP A 20 -1.16 3.04 14.89
CA ASP A 20 -0.01 3.60 15.59
C ASP A 20 1.29 2.83 15.35
N ILE A 21 1.26 1.80 14.50
CA ILE A 21 2.49 1.14 14.06
C ILE A 21 3.40 2.19 13.40
N LYS A 22 4.66 2.23 13.87
CA LYS A 22 5.66 3.17 13.38
C LYS A 22 6.07 2.82 11.95
N TYR A 23 6.12 3.82 11.07
CA TYR A 23 6.68 3.63 9.73
C TYR A 23 8.20 3.53 9.82
N ALA A 24 8.71 2.30 9.77
CA ALA A 24 10.12 1.96 9.88
C ALA A 24 10.36 0.61 9.19
N TRP A 25 11.61 0.19 9.08
CA TRP A 25 11.95 -1.13 8.60
C TRP A 25 12.98 -1.79 9.51
N ARG A 26 12.94 -3.10 9.60
CA ARG A 26 13.88 -3.90 10.38
C ARG A 26 14.84 -4.62 9.44
N ASP A 27 16.12 -4.62 9.78
CA ASP A 27 17.12 -5.35 9.01
C ASP A 27 17.25 -6.82 9.48
N LYS A 28 18.02 -7.60 8.73
CA LYS A 28 18.29 -9.01 9.04
C LYS A 28 18.97 -9.24 10.40
N ASN A 29 19.58 -8.22 10.99
CA ASN A 29 20.25 -8.27 12.29
C ASN A 29 19.29 -7.85 13.42
N GLY A 30 18.07 -7.38 13.09
CA GLY A 30 17.09 -6.94 14.05
C GLY A 30 17.14 -5.44 14.37
N GLU A 31 17.99 -4.68 13.72
CA GLU A 31 18.08 -3.23 13.91
C GLU A 31 16.92 -2.52 13.20
N ILE A 32 16.28 -1.54 13.88
CA ILE A 32 15.16 -0.76 13.35
C ILE A 32 15.66 0.56 12.78
N HIS A 33 15.26 0.85 11.55
CA HIS A 33 15.67 2.03 10.79
C HIS A 33 14.44 2.86 10.41
N ASN A 34 14.42 4.12 10.80
CA ASN A 34 13.28 5.04 10.56
C ASN A 34 13.23 5.63 9.15
N HIS A 35 14.27 5.45 8.35
CA HIS A 35 14.38 6.00 6.99
C HIS A 35 14.95 4.95 6.03
N ILE A 36 14.55 5.03 4.76
CA ILE A 36 15.20 4.28 3.69
C ILE A 36 16.60 4.87 3.53
N SER A 37 17.59 4.15 4.08
CA SER A 37 19.00 4.56 4.12
C SER A 37 19.84 3.70 3.19
N GLU A 38 21.11 4.04 3.10
CA GLU A 38 22.10 3.18 2.44
C GLU A 38 22.08 1.77 3.05
N GLY A 39 22.06 0.77 2.19
CA GLY A 39 21.98 -0.63 2.60
C GLY A 39 20.56 -1.19 2.77
N TYR A 40 19.49 -0.37 2.67
CA TYR A 40 18.11 -0.89 2.71
C TYR A 40 17.90 -2.07 1.76
N VAL A 41 18.31 -1.91 0.51
CA VAL A 41 18.10 -2.92 -0.54
C VAL A 41 18.74 -4.27 -0.20
N GLN A 42 19.91 -4.25 0.46
CA GLN A 42 20.69 -5.44 0.82
C GLN A 42 20.29 -6.04 2.17
N LYS A 43 19.87 -5.19 3.12
CA LYS A 43 19.67 -5.59 4.51
C LYS A 43 18.22 -5.87 4.86
N PHE A 44 17.26 -5.23 4.14
CA PHE A 44 15.83 -5.39 4.40
C PHE A 44 15.39 -6.85 4.26
N ARG A 45 14.63 -7.30 5.23
CA ARG A 45 13.85 -8.53 5.22
C ARG A 45 12.45 -8.22 5.71
N MET A 46 11.44 -8.55 4.90
CA MET A 46 10.04 -8.33 5.24
C MET A 46 9.70 -9.11 6.52
N GLN A 47 9.18 -8.43 7.50
CA GLN A 47 8.65 -9.03 8.71
C GLN A 47 7.35 -9.79 8.42
N GLU A 48 7.12 -10.90 9.12
CA GLU A 48 5.80 -11.53 9.17
C GLU A 48 4.85 -10.67 10.01
N PRO A 49 3.51 -10.84 9.86
CA PRO A 49 2.52 -10.05 10.60
C PRO A 49 2.72 -10.02 12.12
N GLU A 50 3.08 -11.15 12.70
CA GLU A 50 3.33 -11.30 14.14
C GLU A 50 4.56 -10.49 14.59
N GLU A 51 5.61 -10.46 13.74
CA GLU A 51 6.83 -9.69 14.03
C GLU A 51 6.58 -8.17 13.91
N VAL A 52 5.71 -7.74 12.97
CA VAL A 52 5.29 -6.33 12.84
C VAL A 52 4.59 -5.87 14.11
N LEU A 53 3.71 -6.70 14.68
CA LEU A 53 3.02 -6.41 15.94
C LEU A 53 4.00 -6.38 17.13
N GLU A 54 4.88 -7.36 17.24
CA GLU A 54 5.86 -7.46 18.31
C GLU A 54 6.84 -6.27 18.32
N ASN A 55 7.34 -5.90 17.13
CA ASN A 55 8.31 -4.81 16.97
C ASN A 55 7.66 -3.42 16.90
N ASN A 56 6.32 -3.36 16.78
CA ASN A 56 5.54 -2.13 16.59
C ASN A 56 6.10 -1.23 15.48
N CYS A 57 6.59 -1.83 14.41
CA CYS A 57 7.10 -1.10 13.24
C CYS A 57 6.93 -1.91 11.95
N GLY A 58 6.76 -1.20 10.84
CA GLY A 58 6.69 -1.77 9.49
C GLY A 58 6.64 -0.70 8.42
N ASN A 59 7.14 -1.03 7.23
CA ASN A 59 6.94 -0.20 6.05
C ASN A 59 5.60 -0.53 5.37
N CYS A 60 5.30 0.10 4.22
CA CYS A 60 4.02 -0.12 3.53
C CYS A 60 3.80 -1.59 3.10
N TRP A 61 4.85 -2.34 2.77
CA TRP A 61 4.72 -3.75 2.40
C TRP A 61 4.32 -4.61 3.58
N GLU A 62 4.93 -4.38 4.73
CA GLU A 62 4.75 -5.12 5.98
C GLU A 62 3.39 -4.82 6.62
N THR A 63 2.98 -3.54 6.64
CA THR A 63 1.67 -3.15 7.16
C THR A 63 0.52 -3.66 6.28
N VAL A 64 0.73 -3.79 4.96
CA VAL A 64 -0.22 -4.41 4.05
C VAL A 64 -0.36 -5.91 4.31
N GLU A 65 0.74 -6.63 4.55
CA GLU A 65 0.67 -8.06 4.88
C GLU A 65 0.01 -8.30 6.24
N LEU A 66 0.26 -7.44 7.22
CA LEU A 66 -0.46 -7.46 8.50
C LEU A 66 -1.97 -7.26 8.28
N THR A 67 -2.36 -6.22 7.53
CA THR A 67 -3.76 -5.95 7.21
C THR A 67 -4.42 -7.14 6.50
N ARG A 68 -3.73 -7.73 5.50
CA ARG A 68 -4.18 -8.94 4.81
C ARG A 68 -4.41 -10.10 5.79
N HIS A 69 -3.46 -10.32 6.71
CA HIS A 69 -3.54 -11.37 7.72
C HIS A 69 -4.77 -11.21 8.60
N LEU A 70 -5.00 -10.01 9.12
CA LEU A 70 -6.13 -9.70 10.00
C LEU A 70 -7.48 -9.79 9.31
N LEU A 71 -7.59 -9.30 8.08
CA LEU A 71 -8.79 -9.44 7.27
C LEU A 71 -9.10 -10.92 7.02
N LYS A 72 -8.09 -11.74 6.69
CA LYS A 72 -8.24 -13.17 6.50
C LYS A 72 -8.71 -13.90 7.76
N GLN A 73 -8.17 -13.54 8.94
CA GLN A 73 -8.65 -14.09 10.21
C GLN A 73 -10.13 -13.80 10.45
N ASN A 74 -10.61 -12.67 9.99
CA ASN A 74 -12.02 -12.26 10.07
C ASN A 74 -12.86 -12.72 8.87
N LYS A 75 -12.31 -13.57 7.97
CA LYS A 75 -12.96 -14.08 6.76
C LYS A 75 -13.44 -12.99 5.80
N ILE A 76 -12.76 -11.85 5.77
CA ILE A 76 -13.02 -10.74 4.85
C ILE A 76 -12.11 -10.91 3.63
N PRO A 77 -12.67 -10.98 2.40
CA PRO A 77 -11.87 -11.00 1.18
C PRO A 77 -10.96 -9.77 1.09
N CYS A 78 -9.71 -9.99 0.72
CA CYS A 78 -8.71 -8.94 0.61
C CYS A 78 -7.85 -9.14 -0.63
N LYS A 79 -7.69 -8.07 -1.40
CA LYS A 79 -6.70 -7.95 -2.46
C LYS A 79 -5.59 -6.99 -2.05
N THR A 80 -4.43 -7.14 -2.64
CA THR A 80 -3.30 -6.25 -2.39
C THR A 80 -2.69 -5.80 -3.70
N TYR A 81 -2.31 -4.53 -3.74
CA TYR A 81 -1.82 -3.89 -4.95
C TYR A 81 -0.48 -3.21 -4.68
N PHE A 82 0.43 -3.34 -5.64
CA PHE A 82 1.75 -2.71 -5.65
C PHE A 82 1.80 -1.67 -6.74
N PHE A 83 1.94 -0.42 -6.34
CA PHE A 83 2.10 0.74 -7.22
C PHE A 83 3.58 1.08 -7.30
N VAL A 84 4.12 1.23 -8.50
CA VAL A 84 5.54 1.51 -8.69
C VAL A 84 5.80 2.34 -9.93
N ILE A 85 6.80 3.24 -9.83
CA ILE A 85 7.45 3.85 -10.98
C ILE A 85 8.64 2.96 -11.35
N PRO A 86 8.62 2.22 -12.46
CA PRO A 86 9.60 1.16 -12.75
C PRO A 86 11.06 1.63 -12.80
N MET A 87 11.28 2.91 -13.13
CA MET A 87 12.60 3.52 -13.22
C MET A 87 13.18 3.96 -11.86
N HIS A 88 12.38 3.97 -10.80
CA HIS A 88 12.73 4.47 -9.48
C HIS A 88 12.40 3.43 -8.41
N LYS A 89 13.39 2.69 -7.96
CA LYS A 89 13.25 1.54 -7.03
C LYS A 89 12.50 1.86 -5.72
N PHE A 90 12.54 3.11 -5.27
CA PHE A 90 11.93 3.53 -4.00
C PHE A 90 10.59 4.26 -4.18
N TYR A 91 10.23 4.57 -5.42
CA TYR A 91 8.95 5.23 -5.71
C TYR A 91 7.88 4.17 -5.91
N CYS A 92 7.47 3.59 -4.81
CA CYS A 92 6.45 2.55 -4.77
C CYS A 92 5.59 2.68 -3.52
N HIS A 93 4.40 2.11 -3.60
CA HIS A 93 3.49 1.95 -2.48
C HIS A 93 2.72 0.64 -2.60
N SER A 94 2.42 0.02 -1.48
CA SER A 94 1.51 -1.13 -1.43
C SER A 94 0.27 -0.77 -0.63
N ILE A 95 -0.87 -1.29 -1.06
CA ILE A 95 -2.14 -1.13 -0.36
C ILE A 95 -2.86 -2.45 -0.17
N ALA A 96 -3.66 -2.53 0.89
CA ALA A 96 -4.62 -3.60 1.12
C ALA A 96 -6.04 -3.08 0.92
N VAL A 97 -6.84 -3.83 0.20
CA VAL A 97 -8.23 -3.49 -0.13
C VAL A 97 -9.13 -4.64 0.30
N ALA A 98 -10.00 -4.39 1.27
CA ALA A 98 -11.04 -5.32 1.64
C ALA A 98 -12.23 -5.18 0.67
N GLU A 99 -12.83 -6.30 0.29
CA GLU A 99 -14.03 -6.34 -0.55
C GLU A 99 -15.21 -6.82 0.29
N TYR A 100 -16.24 -5.98 0.42
CA TYR A 100 -17.44 -6.34 1.14
C TYR A 100 -18.68 -5.60 0.61
N ASN A 101 -19.78 -6.32 0.42
CA ASN A 101 -21.07 -5.78 -0.02
C ASN A 101 -20.98 -4.90 -1.29
N ASN A 102 -20.24 -5.38 -2.30
CA ASN A 102 -19.97 -4.69 -3.56
C ASN A 102 -19.28 -3.32 -3.38
N LYS A 103 -18.55 -3.16 -2.28
CA LYS A 103 -17.74 -1.98 -1.97
C LYS A 103 -16.30 -2.40 -1.75
N PHE A 104 -15.40 -1.44 -1.91
CA PHE A 104 -13.96 -1.56 -1.73
C PHE A 104 -13.53 -0.66 -0.59
N TYR A 105 -12.82 -1.22 0.38
CA TYR A 105 -12.36 -0.50 1.57
C TYR A 105 -10.83 -0.47 1.56
N TRP A 106 -10.25 0.69 1.25
CA TRP A 106 -8.81 0.89 1.37
C TRP A 106 -8.44 1.18 2.80
N ILE A 107 -7.55 0.36 3.37
CA ILE A 107 -7.02 0.50 4.73
C ILE A 107 -5.57 1.00 4.61
N GLU A 108 -5.33 2.26 4.99
CA GLU A 108 -4.02 2.90 4.87
C GLU A 108 -3.42 3.17 6.24
N ASN A 109 -2.28 2.54 6.52
CA ASN A 109 -1.54 2.67 7.77
C ASN A 109 -0.20 3.40 7.64
N SER A 110 0.39 3.41 6.44
CA SER A 110 1.75 3.90 6.21
C SER A 110 1.81 5.37 5.82
N PHE A 111 0.82 5.82 5.07
CA PHE A 111 0.82 7.11 4.42
C PHE A 111 0.13 8.17 5.28
N ARG A 112 0.92 9.00 5.98
CA ARG A 112 0.42 9.92 7.02
C ARG A 112 -0.78 10.77 6.56
N GLN A 113 -0.74 11.29 5.33
CA GLN A 113 -1.79 12.15 4.76
C GLN A 113 -3.05 11.38 4.38
N LEU A 114 -2.93 10.06 4.22
CA LEU A 114 -4.01 9.20 3.75
C LEU A 114 -4.39 8.13 4.78
N LYS A 115 -3.83 8.17 6.01
CA LYS A 115 -4.17 7.21 7.06
C LYS A 115 -5.69 7.14 7.28
N GLY A 116 -6.20 5.94 7.42
CA GLY A 116 -7.62 5.67 7.67
C GLY A 116 -8.20 4.56 6.82
N VAL A 117 -9.51 4.38 6.96
CA VAL A 117 -10.33 3.51 6.13
C VAL A 117 -11.17 4.37 5.20
N ARG A 118 -11.18 4.04 3.91
CA ARG A 118 -11.98 4.74 2.89
C ARG A 118 -12.77 3.77 2.06
N GLU A 119 -14.03 4.09 1.84
CA GLU A 119 -14.97 3.31 1.03
C GLU A 119 -15.04 3.85 -0.39
N TYR A 120 -15.09 2.94 -1.38
CA TYR A 120 -15.27 3.24 -2.81
C TYR A 120 -16.28 2.30 -3.43
N ASN A 121 -16.95 2.77 -4.50
CA ASN A 121 -17.86 1.93 -5.28
C ASN A 121 -17.11 1.04 -6.28
N THR A 122 -15.95 1.49 -6.75
CA THR A 122 -15.13 0.78 -7.74
C THR A 122 -13.64 0.84 -7.38
N LEU A 123 -12.88 -0.12 -7.89
CA LEU A 123 -11.41 -0.09 -7.79
C LEU A 123 -10.82 1.10 -8.55
N ASP A 124 -11.43 1.50 -9.66
CA ASP A 124 -10.96 2.66 -10.43
C ASP A 124 -11.05 3.95 -9.61
N GLU A 125 -12.16 4.16 -8.89
CA GLU A 125 -12.28 5.30 -7.96
C GLU A 125 -11.16 5.30 -6.90
N LEU A 126 -10.88 4.13 -6.33
CA LEU A 126 -9.83 3.96 -5.33
C LEU A 126 -8.45 4.26 -5.93
N PHE A 127 -8.12 3.67 -7.07
CA PHE A 127 -6.82 3.86 -7.72
C PHE A 127 -6.62 5.30 -8.16
N ASN A 128 -7.69 5.93 -8.68
CA ASN A 128 -7.65 7.34 -9.07
C ASN A 128 -7.36 8.24 -7.87
N HIS A 129 -8.02 7.98 -6.73
CA HIS A 129 -7.74 8.72 -5.50
C HIS A 129 -6.29 8.54 -5.04
N LEU A 130 -5.75 7.32 -5.07
CA LEU A 130 -4.35 7.10 -4.72
C LEU A 130 -3.41 7.81 -5.70
N LEU A 131 -3.66 7.71 -7.00
CA LEU A 131 -2.82 8.31 -8.03
C LEU A 131 -2.86 9.84 -7.97
N ASP A 132 -4.01 10.45 -7.70
CA ASP A 132 -4.14 11.89 -7.49
C ASP A 132 -3.27 12.38 -6.31
N ASN A 133 -3.03 11.50 -5.33
CA ASN A 133 -2.24 11.80 -4.16
C ASN A 133 -0.82 11.18 -4.19
N PHE A 134 -0.42 10.56 -5.31
CA PHE A 134 0.86 9.84 -5.39
C PHE A 134 2.08 10.75 -5.27
N HIS A 135 1.94 12.05 -5.57
CA HIS A 135 2.98 13.04 -5.34
C HIS A 135 3.41 13.13 -3.86
N TYR A 136 2.50 12.88 -2.92
CA TYR A 136 2.85 12.76 -1.50
C TYR A 136 3.67 11.50 -1.22
N VAL A 137 3.42 10.38 -1.93
CA VAL A 137 4.17 9.13 -1.80
C VAL A 137 5.62 9.32 -2.18
N VAL A 138 5.85 10.03 -3.27
CA VAL A 138 7.18 10.22 -3.85
C VAL A 138 7.86 11.50 -3.38
N ASN A 139 7.14 12.35 -2.64
CA ASN A 139 7.58 13.67 -2.21
C ASN A 139 8.17 14.49 -3.39
N SER A 140 7.49 14.47 -4.52
CA SER A 140 7.94 15.13 -5.75
C SER A 140 6.77 15.50 -6.64
N ASP A 141 6.79 16.72 -7.17
CA ASP A 141 5.82 17.20 -8.16
C ASP A 141 6.16 16.76 -9.60
N ASN A 142 7.36 16.20 -9.81
CA ASN A 142 7.86 15.77 -11.12
C ASN A 142 7.56 14.29 -11.43
N VAL A 143 6.48 13.74 -10.92
CA VAL A 143 6.10 12.35 -11.15
C VAL A 143 5.54 12.17 -12.55
N LYS A 144 6.16 11.28 -13.32
CA LYS A 144 5.60 10.84 -14.61
C LYS A 144 4.51 9.79 -14.35
N TYR A 145 3.30 10.24 -14.07
CA TYR A 145 2.17 9.39 -13.66
C TYR A 145 1.81 8.32 -14.69
N ASN A 146 1.98 8.60 -15.99
CA ASN A 146 1.76 7.65 -17.07
C ASN A 146 2.75 6.46 -17.06
N THR A 147 3.81 6.53 -16.26
CA THR A 147 4.77 5.44 -16.07
C THR A 147 4.46 4.55 -14.87
N ILE A 148 3.52 4.94 -14.01
CA ILE A 148 3.14 4.14 -12.83
C ILE A 148 2.53 2.82 -13.31
N LYS A 149 3.03 1.73 -12.74
CA LYS A 149 2.49 0.39 -12.94
C LYS A 149 1.82 -0.09 -11.66
N ILE A 150 0.71 -0.81 -11.84
CA ILE A 150 -0.10 -1.38 -10.75
C ILE A 150 -0.14 -2.88 -10.94
N TYR A 151 0.25 -3.61 -9.90
CA TYR A 151 0.26 -5.06 -9.89
C TYR A 151 -0.61 -5.59 -8.76
N GLU A 152 -1.59 -6.46 -9.06
CA GLU A 152 -2.27 -7.24 -8.06
C GLU A 152 -1.37 -8.42 -7.66
N TYR A 153 -0.96 -8.49 -6.38
CA TYR A 153 -0.06 -9.53 -5.92
C TYR A 153 -0.66 -10.36 -4.76
N LYS A 154 -0.26 -11.62 -4.68
CA LYS A 154 -0.64 -12.55 -3.61
C LYS A 154 0.32 -12.42 -2.43
N LYS A 155 0.05 -13.18 -1.34
CA LYS A 155 0.98 -13.22 -0.20
C LYS A 155 2.40 -13.59 -0.67
N PRO A 156 3.40 -12.74 -0.40
CA PRO A 156 4.78 -13.03 -0.77
C PRO A 156 5.38 -14.14 0.11
N PRO A 157 6.49 -14.74 -0.30
CA PRO A 157 7.27 -15.65 0.55
C PRO A 157 7.73 -14.98 1.83
N LYS A 158 7.81 -15.77 2.91
CA LYS A 158 8.30 -15.30 4.22
C LYS A 158 9.69 -14.67 4.11
N HIS A 159 9.89 -13.59 4.88
CA HIS A 159 11.17 -12.88 4.98
C HIS A 159 11.80 -12.51 3.63
N ILE A 160 10.98 -12.22 2.63
CA ILE A 160 11.44 -11.81 1.31
C ILE A 160 12.25 -10.50 1.40
N GLY A 161 13.40 -10.44 0.72
CA GLY A 161 14.21 -9.23 0.64
C GLY A 161 13.68 -8.25 -0.40
N CYS A 162 14.13 -6.99 -0.34
CA CYS A 162 13.68 -5.88 -1.16
C CYS A 162 13.63 -6.22 -2.67
N VAL A 163 14.75 -6.59 -3.26
CA VAL A 163 14.85 -6.89 -4.71
C VAL A 163 13.94 -8.05 -5.12
N LYS A 164 13.89 -9.10 -4.29
CA LYS A 164 13.04 -10.27 -4.56
C LYS A 164 11.56 -9.90 -4.50
N PHE A 165 11.14 -8.99 -3.59
CA PHE A 165 9.77 -8.51 -3.51
C PHE A 165 9.34 -7.74 -4.78
N TYR A 166 10.20 -6.85 -5.30
CA TYR A 166 9.94 -6.18 -6.59
C TYR A 166 9.74 -7.19 -7.72
N TYR A 167 10.64 -8.16 -7.88
CA TYR A 167 10.49 -9.20 -8.90
C TYR A 167 9.24 -10.06 -8.68
N TYR A 168 8.88 -10.33 -7.43
CA TYR A 168 7.66 -11.05 -7.10
C TYR A 168 6.43 -10.29 -7.59
N CYS A 169 6.35 -8.99 -7.31
CA CYS A 169 5.24 -8.14 -7.77
C CYS A 169 5.23 -8.01 -9.30
N PHE A 170 6.37 -7.82 -9.95
CA PHE A 170 6.44 -7.68 -11.42
C PHE A 170 6.02 -8.93 -12.20
N ARG A 171 6.08 -10.10 -11.56
CA ARG A 171 5.56 -11.36 -12.14
C ARG A 171 4.09 -11.59 -11.85
N SER A 172 3.48 -10.71 -11.07
CA SER A 172 2.06 -10.76 -10.73
C SER A 172 1.23 -10.11 -11.85
N GLU A 173 -0.10 -10.13 -11.68
CA GLU A 173 -1.01 -9.56 -12.66
C GLU A 173 -0.82 -8.05 -12.77
N ASN A 174 -0.48 -7.56 -13.98
CA ASN A 174 -0.42 -6.13 -14.27
C ASN A 174 -1.80 -5.63 -14.64
N ILE A 175 -2.38 -4.79 -13.79
CA ILE A 175 -3.72 -4.22 -13.95
C ILE A 175 -3.67 -2.72 -14.28
N THR A 176 -2.52 -2.22 -14.71
CA THR A 176 -2.35 -0.79 -15.03
C THR A 176 -3.38 -0.33 -16.07
N ASN A 177 -4.23 0.58 -15.68
CA ASN A 177 -5.08 1.32 -16.59
C ASN A 177 -4.38 2.65 -16.97
N PRO A 178 -4.44 3.15 -18.21
CA PRO A 178 -3.87 4.44 -18.61
C PRO A 178 -4.68 5.61 -18.02
N TYR A 179 -4.57 5.80 -16.72
CA TYR A 179 -5.17 6.91 -16.01
C TYR A 179 -4.20 8.09 -15.96
N ILE A 180 -4.71 9.29 -16.32
CA ILE A 180 -4.00 10.54 -16.09
C ILE A 180 -4.69 11.23 -14.90
N PRO A 181 -3.99 11.42 -13.75
CA PRO A 181 -4.56 12.09 -12.59
C PRO A 181 -5.15 13.46 -12.92
N ASN A 182 -6.24 13.82 -12.27
CA ASN A 182 -6.89 15.13 -12.44
C ASN A 182 -5.93 16.29 -12.14
N TYR A 183 -5.02 16.10 -11.19
CA TYR A 183 -3.94 17.03 -10.89
C TYR A 183 -3.06 17.33 -12.11
N ILE A 184 -2.66 16.32 -12.89
CA ILE A 184 -1.85 16.50 -14.11
C ILE A 184 -2.66 17.21 -15.20
N LYS A 185 -3.93 16.85 -15.42
CA LYS A 185 -4.81 17.55 -16.36
C LYS A 185 -4.88 19.04 -16.04
N SER A 186 -4.97 19.40 -14.76
CA SER A 186 -5.03 20.79 -14.32
C SER A 186 -3.74 21.58 -14.60
N ILE A 187 -2.58 20.94 -14.64
CA ILE A 187 -1.29 21.56 -14.98
C ILE A 187 -1.17 21.74 -16.51
N GLU A 188 -1.56 20.74 -17.28
CA GLU A 188 -1.53 20.80 -18.75
C GLU A 188 -2.46 21.91 -19.27
N ASP A 189 -3.67 22.03 -18.70
CA ASP A 189 -4.64 23.08 -19.03
C ASP A 189 -4.13 24.51 -18.73
N LYS A 190 -3.32 24.67 -17.67
CA LYS A 190 -2.71 25.97 -17.32
C LYS A 190 -1.55 26.36 -18.24
N ASN A 191 -0.84 25.38 -18.81
CA ASN A 191 0.30 25.62 -19.71
C ASN A 191 -0.11 25.83 -21.18
N GLN A 192 -1.40 25.61 -21.53
CA GLN A 192 -1.96 25.83 -22.85
C GLN A 192 -2.67 27.19 -22.99
N LYS A 193 -2.74 27.98 -21.93
CA LYS A 193 -3.26 29.36 -21.90
C LYS A 193 -2.11 30.37 -21.80
#